data_96305d4b91e25a76c0e228167c962353
#
_entry.id   96305d4b91e25a76c0e228167c962353
#
_cell.length_a   1.000
_cell.length_b   1.000
_cell.length_c   1.000
_cell.angle_alpha   90.00
_cell.angle_beta   90.00
_cell.angle_gamma   90.00
#
_symmetry.space_group_name_H-M   'P 1'
#
loop_
_entity.id
_entity.type
_entity.pdbx_description
1 polymer ?
#
loop_
_entity_poly.entity_id
_entity_poly.type
_entity_poly.pdbx_seq_one_letter_code
_entity_poly.pdbx_strand_id
1 'polypeptide(L)'
;MARTPRELTGCVVAITGGARGIGRATAAACVRAGMRVAIGDVDLDVAARTAAELAHGTIAIALDVTDRASVRDFLDAVEERLGPLDVLVNNAGIMHLGALADEDDASARRQVDVNVHGVLHGMKEALPRMSARGSGHIVNMASTAGRGGFAGAATYSGTKHFVVGASEAVRFELRTSPVEISCIMPVIVNTELAAGSSNARFVAKLEPENVADAVVRTLRFPRFEVFVPRYMSAMMTFAAVLPRPAREGLARALKADQVFMTRDDAARREYELRAARSDGEPPA
;
A
#
# COMPACT_ATOMS: atom_id res chain seq x y z
N MET A 1 9.28 28.87 5.99
CA MET A 1 8.72 28.63 7.32
C MET A 1 8.66 27.13 7.57
N ALA A 2 9.15 26.63 8.72
CA ALA A 2 8.99 25.22 9.09
C ALA A 2 7.49 24.94 9.31
N ARG A 3 6.93 23.94 8.62
CA ARG A 3 5.53 23.53 8.85
C ARG A 3 5.45 22.91 10.24
N THR A 4 4.51 23.36 11.06
CA THR A 4 4.18 22.71 12.33
C THR A 4 3.67 21.29 12.06
N PRO A 5 4.21 20.25 12.72
CA PRO A 5 3.73 18.89 12.56
C PRO A 5 2.28 18.79 13.04
N ARG A 6 1.47 17.98 12.34
CA ARG A 6 0.13 17.63 12.82
C ARG A 6 0.24 16.74 14.05
N GLU A 7 -0.60 17.01 15.05
CA GLU A 7 -0.78 16.11 16.18
C GLU A 7 -1.54 14.86 15.71
N LEU A 8 -1.04 13.68 16.12
CA LEU A 8 -1.64 12.40 15.75
C LEU A 8 -2.27 11.67 16.94
N THR A 9 -1.98 12.11 18.17
CA THR A 9 -2.53 11.50 19.37
C THR A 9 -4.04 11.53 19.38
N GLY A 10 -4.65 10.37 19.56
CA GLY A 10 -6.10 10.20 19.56
C GLY A 10 -6.76 10.13 18.19
N CYS A 11 -6.05 10.46 17.08
CA CYS A 11 -6.58 10.32 15.73
C CYS A 11 -6.90 8.86 15.41
N VAL A 12 -8.02 8.62 14.72
CA VAL A 12 -8.46 7.29 14.30
C VAL A 12 -7.87 6.95 12.94
N VAL A 13 -7.17 5.81 12.84
CA VAL A 13 -6.63 5.30 11.59
C VAL A 13 -7.18 3.91 11.27
N ALA A 14 -7.69 3.74 10.05
CA ALA A 14 -8.06 2.47 9.46
C ALA A 14 -7.00 2.03 8.45
N ILE A 15 -6.52 0.77 8.54
CA ILE A 15 -5.46 0.23 7.70
C ILE A 15 -5.95 -1.05 7.04
N THR A 16 -6.02 -1.10 5.70
CA THR A 16 -6.37 -2.30 4.96
C THR A 16 -5.14 -3.19 4.75
N GLY A 17 -5.30 -4.52 4.81
CA GLY A 17 -4.17 -5.46 4.76
C GLY A 17 -3.24 -5.30 5.97
N GLY A 18 -3.83 -5.11 7.16
CA GLY A 18 -3.11 -4.77 8.39
C GLY A 18 -2.52 -5.94 9.15
N ALA A 19 -2.82 -7.18 8.76
CA ALA A 19 -2.41 -8.37 9.50
C ALA A 19 -0.90 -8.66 9.41
N ARG A 20 -0.24 -8.27 8.33
CA ARG A 20 1.16 -8.63 8.03
C ARG A 20 1.95 -7.48 7.39
N GLY A 21 3.26 -7.70 7.21
CA GLY A 21 4.14 -6.87 6.40
C GLY A 21 4.07 -5.37 6.68
N ILE A 22 3.94 -4.58 5.64
CA ILE A 22 3.89 -3.11 5.73
C ILE A 22 2.68 -2.63 6.54
N GLY A 23 1.51 -3.29 6.37
CA GLY A 23 0.30 -2.93 7.10
C GLY A 23 0.46 -3.08 8.61
N ARG A 24 0.98 -4.24 9.07
CA ARG A 24 1.30 -4.49 10.49
C ARG A 24 2.32 -3.48 11.03
N ALA A 25 3.42 -3.25 10.29
CA ALA A 25 4.43 -2.28 10.70
C ALA A 25 3.87 -0.85 10.79
N THR A 26 2.98 -0.48 9.84
CA THR A 26 2.28 0.82 9.84
C THR A 26 1.35 0.94 11.04
N ALA A 27 0.58 -0.11 11.35
CA ALA A 27 -0.27 -0.16 12.55
C ALA A 27 0.57 0.04 13.82
N ALA A 28 1.70 -0.67 13.96
CA ALA A 28 2.63 -0.51 15.08
C ALA A 28 3.18 0.92 15.18
N ALA A 29 3.55 1.54 14.06
CA ALA A 29 4.05 2.92 14.06
C ALA A 29 2.95 3.94 14.43
N CYS A 30 1.70 3.72 14.00
CA CYS A 30 0.55 4.54 14.36
C CYS A 30 0.21 4.41 15.86
N VAL A 31 0.26 3.19 16.42
CA VAL A 31 0.13 2.97 17.87
C VAL A 31 1.19 3.75 18.65
N ARG A 32 2.46 3.65 18.23
CA ARG A 32 3.57 4.43 18.87
C ARG A 32 3.38 5.95 18.75
N ALA A 33 2.67 6.40 17.71
CA ALA A 33 2.31 7.82 17.53
C ALA A 33 1.08 8.26 18.34
N GLY A 34 0.49 7.38 19.16
CA GLY A 34 -0.66 7.64 20.01
C GLY A 34 -2.00 7.60 19.28
N MET A 35 -2.07 7.04 18.08
CA MET A 35 -3.30 6.91 17.30
C MET A 35 -4.16 5.74 17.79
N ARG A 36 -5.46 5.81 17.54
CA ARG A 36 -6.43 4.71 17.71
C ARG A 36 -6.48 3.93 16.41
N VAL A 37 -6.09 2.65 16.45
CA VAL A 37 -5.80 1.87 15.24
C VAL A 37 -6.84 0.78 15.03
N ALA A 38 -7.39 0.72 13.82
CA ALA A 38 -8.14 -0.41 13.30
C ALA A 38 -7.36 -1.05 12.14
N ILE A 39 -7.25 -2.36 12.14
CA ILE A 39 -6.70 -3.14 11.03
C ILE A 39 -7.80 -4.00 10.41
N GLY A 40 -7.92 -3.92 9.08
CA GLY A 40 -8.79 -4.78 8.28
C GLY A 40 -7.96 -5.77 7.47
N ASP A 41 -8.35 -7.02 7.46
CA ASP A 41 -7.69 -8.06 6.65
C ASP A 41 -8.70 -9.16 6.30
N VAL A 42 -8.48 -9.85 5.18
CA VAL A 42 -9.27 -11.03 4.80
C VAL A 42 -9.01 -12.19 5.76
N ASP A 43 -7.80 -12.28 6.31
CA ASP A 43 -7.41 -13.26 7.34
C ASP A 43 -7.62 -12.64 8.73
N LEU A 44 -8.90 -12.70 9.20
CA LEU A 44 -9.31 -12.12 10.48
C LEU A 44 -8.53 -12.72 11.66
N ASP A 45 -8.22 -14.01 11.63
CA ASP A 45 -7.52 -14.68 12.74
C ASP A 45 -6.09 -14.12 12.91
N VAL A 46 -5.40 -13.88 11.80
CA VAL A 46 -4.07 -13.24 11.84
C VAL A 46 -4.17 -11.77 12.23
N ALA A 47 -5.17 -11.06 11.72
CA ALA A 47 -5.41 -9.67 12.11
C ALA A 47 -5.71 -9.56 13.61
N ALA A 48 -6.51 -10.47 14.18
CA ALA A 48 -6.83 -10.48 15.60
C ALA A 48 -5.58 -10.74 16.47
N ARG A 49 -4.71 -11.68 16.06
CA ARG A 49 -3.42 -11.90 16.74
C ARG A 49 -2.54 -10.66 16.68
N THR A 50 -2.42 -10.05 15.50
CA THR A 50 -1.66 -8.81 15.32
C THR A 50 -2.22 -7.67 16.17
N ALA A 51 -3.53 -7.50 16.24
CA ALA A 51 -4.14 -6.47 17.09
C ALA A 51 -3.85 -6.70 18.59
N ALA A 52 -3.91 -7.96 19.03
CA ALA A 52 -3.57 -8.33 20.41
C ALA A 52 -2.09 -8.05 20.74
N GLU A 53 -1.17 -8.36 19.82
CA GLU A 53 0.27 -8.07 19.97
C GLU A 53 0.56 -6.56 20.02
N LEU A 54 -0.14 -5.76 19.21
CA LEU A 54 0.01 -4.30 19.19
C LEU A 54 -0.57 -3.64 20.43
N ALA A 55 -1.51 -4.28 21.09
CA ALA A 55 -2.20 -3.79 22.29
C ALA A 55 -2.83 -2.39 22.11
N HIS A 56 -2.86 -1.56 23.15
CA HIS A 56 -3.31 -0.16 23.13
C HIS A 56 -4.70 0.06 22.51
N GLY A 57 -5.62 -0.92 22.64
CA GLY A 57 -6.95 -0.84 22.08
C GLY A 57 -7.03 -0.97 20.55
N THR A 58 -5.99 -1.52 19.92
CA THR A 58 -6.03 -1.85 18.48
C THR A 58 -7.12 -2.89 18.22
N ILE A 59 -7.97 -2.64 17.22
CA ILE A 59 -9.03 -3.56 16.83
C ILE A 59 -8.76 -4.20 15.47
N ALA A 60 -9.19 -5.45 15.32
CA ALA A 60 -9.19 -6.19 14.06
C ALA A 60 -10.62 -6.39 13.58
N ILE A 61 -10.85 -6.25 12.28
CA ILE A 61 -12.15 -6.41 11.64
C ILE A 61 -11.93 -7.14 10.32
N ALA A 62 -12.81 -8.08 9.97
CA ALA A 62 -12.78 -8.76 8.69
C ALA A 62 -12.98 -7.75 7.55
N LEU A 63 -12.17 -7.87 6.50
CA LEU A 63 -12.22 -6.95 5.37
C LEU A 63 -11.76 -7.63 4.08
N ASP A 64 -12.66 -7.76 3.12
CA ASP A 64 -12.31 -7.99 1.73
C ASP A 64 -12.38 -6.67 0.95
N VAL A 65 -11.23 -6.17 0.53
CA VAL A 65 -11.16 -4.89 -0.22
C VAL A 65 -11.75 -4.99 -1.62
N THR A 66 -11.94 -6.21 -2.16
CA THR A 66 -12.55 -6.42 -3.47
C THR A 66 -14.05 -6.23 -3.45
N ASP A 67 -14.69 -6.34 -2.27
CA ASP A 67 -16.09 -6.04 -2.03
C ASP A 67 -16.27 -4.64 -1.41
N ARG A 68 -16.93 -3.76 -2.15
CA ARG A 68 -17.21 -2.41 -1.67
C ARG A 68 -18.10 -2.38 -0.43
N ALA A 69 -19.03 -3.34 -0.29
CA ALA A 69 -19.89 -3.42 0.90
C ALA A 69 -19.06 -3.77 2.13
N SER A 70 -18.13 -4.74 2.00
CA SER A 70 -17.18 -5.09 3.06
C SER A 70 -16.33 -3.88 3.50
N VAL A 71 -15.87 -3.04 2.55
CA VAL A 71 -15.11 -1.83 2.87
C VAL A 71 -15.98 -0.81 3.64
N ARG A 72 -17.22 -0.62 3.22
CA ARG A 72 -18.17 0.27 3.94
C ARG A 72 -18.39 -0.21 5.36
N ASP A 73 -18.73 -1.49 5.52
CA ASP A 73 -19.05 -2.10 6.82
C ASP A 73 -17.82 -2.08 7.75
N PHE A 74 -16.63 -2.26 7.20
CA PHE A 74 -15.36 -2.08 7.92
C PHE A 74 -15.22 -0.66 8.47
N LEU A 75 -15.42 0.37 7.63
CA LEU A 75 -15.28 1.76 8.05
C LEU A 75 -16.40 2.18 9.03
N ASP A 76 -17.62 1.68 8.86
CA ASP A 76 -18.72 1.89 9.81
C ASP A 76 -18.36 1.34 11.19
N ALA A 77 -17.85 0.10 11.24
CA ALA A 77 -17.42 -0.51 12.50
C ALA A 77 -16.21 0.20 13.14
N VAL A 78 -15.29 0.77 12.32
CA VAL A 78 -14.21 1.62 12.82
C VAL A 78 -14.75 2.87 13.49
N GLU A 79 -15.67 3.59 12.82
CA GLU A 79 -16.25 4.82 13.36
C GLU A 79 -17.10 4.56 14.61
N GLU A 80 -17.84 3.46 14.66
CA GLU A 80 -18.63 3.07 15.84
C GLU A 80 -17.74 2.79 17.06
N ARG A 81 -16.62 2.08 16.88
CA ARG A 81 -15.77 1.60 17.98
C ARG A 81 -14.67 2.59 18.38
N LEU A 82 -14.13 3.31 17.42
CA LEU A 82 -12.97 4.19 17.63
C LEU A 82 -13.29 5.67 17.45
N GLY A 83 -14.45 6.02 16.90
CA GLY A 83 -14.82 7.39 16.57
C GLY A 83 -14.49 7.80 15.13
N PRO A 84 -14.72 9.06 14.76
CA PRO A 84 -14.64 9.52 13.37
C PRO A 84 -13.32 9.19 12.70
N LEU A 85 -13.37 8.70 11.46
CA LEU A 85 -12.21 8.28 10.67
C LEU A 85 -11.31 9.45 10.29
N ASP A 86 -10.13 9.60 10.88
CA ASP A 86 -9.17 10.65 10.54
C ASP A 86 -8.23 10.25 9.39
N VAL A 87 -7.84 8.98 9.34
CA VAL A 87 -6.90 8.46 8.37
C VAL A 87 -7.36 7.14 7.81
N LEU A 88 -7.35 7.01 6.47
CA LEU A 88 -7.43 5.71 5.79
C LEU A 88 -6.09 5.40 5.14
N VAL A 89 -5.52 4.22 5.43
CA VAL A 89 -4.35 3.68 4.72
C VAL A 89 -4.81 2.52 3.85
N ASN A 90 -4.94 2.77 2.54
CA ASN A 90 -5.17 1.74 1.53
C ASN A 90 -3.85 1.01 1.28
N ASN A 91 -3.58 -0.02 2.07
CA ASN A 91 -2.33 -0.78 2.03
C ASN A 91 -2.52 -2.18 1.45
N ALA A 92 -3.69 -2.79 1.54
CA ALA A 92 -3.95 -4.11 0.97
C ALA A 92 -3.46 -4.20 -0.49
N GLY A 93 -2.77 -5.27 -0.82
CA GLY A 93 -2.23 -5.47 -2.16
C GLY A 93 -1.54 -6.80 -2.31
N ILE A 94 -1.56 -7.33 -3.53
CA ILE A 94 -0.91 -8.56 -3.92
C ILE A 94 -0.01 -8.33 -5.14
N MET A 95 0.96 -9.23 -5.34
CA MET A 95 1.89 -9.18 -6.46
C MET A 95 2.17 -10.59 -6.97
N HIS A 96 1.74 -10.87 -8.18
CA HIS A 96 2.20 -12.04 -8.91
C HIS A 96 3.46 -11.69 -9.70
N LEU A 97 4.42 -12.61 -9.76
CA LEU A 97 5.68 -12.45 -10.50
C LEU A 97 5.84 -13.52 -11.55
N GLY A 98 6.28 -13.13 -12.73
CA GLY A 98 6.52 -14.03 -13.86
C GLY A 98 6.45 -13.29 -15.18
N ALA A 99 6.86 -13.94 -16.27
CA ALA A 99 6.66 -13.37 -17.60
C ALA A 99 5.15 -13.22 -17.88
N LEU A 100 4.74 -12.13 -18.51
CA LEU A 100 3.32 -11.87 -18.80
C LEU A 100 2.65 -12.98 -19.60
N ALA A 101 3.41 -13.65 -20.49
CA ALA A 101 2.90 -14.75 -21.28
C ALA A 101 2.55 -16.01 -20.45
N ASP A 102 3.12 -16.13 -19.26
CA ASP A 102 2.92 -17.26 -18.35
C ASP A 102 1.97 -16.92 -17.18
N GLU A 103 1.53 -15.66 -17.07
CA GLU A 103 0.58 -15.22 -16.06
C GLU A 103 -0.82 -15.72 -16.41
N ASP A 104 -1.45 -16.46 -15.51
CA ASP A 104 -2.83 -16.89 -15.71
C ASP A 104 -3.83 -15.72 -15.49
N ASP A 105 -4.94 -15.77 -16.22
CA ASP A 105 -5.96 -14.72 -16.20
C ASP A 105 -6.58 -14.49 -14.83
N ALA A 106 -6.69 -15.52 -13.99
CA ALA A 106 -7.28 -15.40 -12.67
C ALA A 106 -6.35 -14.60 -11.74
N SER A 107 -5.04 -14.89 -11.75
CA SER A 107 -4.03 -14.10 -11.03
C SER A 107 -3.99 -12.64 -11.50
N ALA A 108 -4.07 -12.40 -12.81
CA ALA A 108 -4.11 -11.04 -13.36
C ALA A 108 -5.35 -10.27 -12.87
N ARG A 109 -6.54 -10.87 -12.97
CA ARG A 109 -7.80 -10.28 -12.46
C ARG A 109 -7.73 -10.01 -10.98
N ARG A 110 -7.28 -10.97 -10.18
CA ARG A 110 -7.15 -10.83 -8.73
C ARG A 110 -6.24 -9.66 -8.35
N GLN A 111 -5.11 -9.45 -9.06
CA GLN A 111 -4.25 -8.29 -8.83
C GLN A 111 -4.99 -6.97 -9.12
N VAL A 112 -5.81 -6.91 -10.16
CA VAL A 112 -6.63 -5.74 -10.48
C VAL A 112 -7.70 -5.53 -9.40
N ASP A 113 -8.40 -6.57 -8.99
CA ASP A 113 -9.47 -6.47 -7.99
C ASP A 113 -8.93 -5.96 -6.65
N VAL A 114 -7.84 -6.52 -6.16
CA VAL A 114 -7.25 -6.09 -4.89
C VAL A 114 -6.56 -4.73 -5.00
N ASN A 115 -5.64 -4.57 -5.98
CA ASN A 115 -4.76 -3.40 -6.02
C ASN A 115 -5.42 -2.15 -6.63
N VAL A 116 -6.45 -2.32 -7.48
CA VAL A 116 -7.16 -1.23 -8.17
C VAL A 116 -8.51 -0.99 -7.53
N HIS A 117 -9.41 -1.99 -7.61
CA HIS A 117 -10.77 -1.84 -7.07
C HIS A 117 -10.74 -1.65 -5.56
N GLY A 118 -9.87 -2.36 -4.81
CA GLY A 118 -9.73 -2.17 -3.38
C GLY A 118 -9.36 -0.74 -2.98
N VAL A 119 -8.41 -0.12 -3.68
CA VAL A 119 -8.04 1.29 -3.45
C VAL A 119 -9.17 2.24 -3.83
N LEU A 120 -9.88 1.97 -4.94
CA LEU A 120 -11.06 2.76 -5.32
C LEU A 120 -12.17 2.68 -4.29
N HIS A 121 -12.47 1.48 -3.78
CA HIS A 121 -13.49 1.27 -2.76
C HIS A 121 -13.14 2.05 -1.49
N GLY A 122 -11.89 1.94 -1.02
CA GLY A 122 -11.42 2.70 0.14
C GLY A 122 -11.57 4.21 -0.04
N MET A 123 -11.14 4.76 -1.17
CA MET A 123 -11.31 6.20 -1.47
C MET A 123 -12.79 6.59 -1.55
N LYS A 124 -13.63 5.81 -2.26
CA LYS A 124 -15.06 6.12 -2.43
C LYS A 124 -15.83 6.08 -1.11
N GLU A 125 -15.45 5.24 -0.17
CA GLU A 125 -16.11 5.16 1.13
C GLU A 125 -15.55 6.17 2.14
N ALA A 126 -14.26 6.52 2.10
CA ALA A 126 -13.66 7.46 3.03
C ALA A 126 -13.90 8.93 2.65
N LEU A 127 -13.84 9.28 1.36
CA LEU A 127 -13.95 10.67 0.89
C LEU A 127 -15.24 11.37 1.34
N PRO A 128 -16.45 10.77 1.23
CA PRO A 128 -17.67 11.43 1.69
C PRO A 128 -17.67 11.70 3.20
N ARG A 129 -17.16 10.75 4.01
CA ARG A 129 -17.07 10.85 5.48
C ARG A 129 -16.13 12.00 5.88
N MET A 130 -14.94 12.02 5.30
CA MET A 130 -13.93 13.04 5.56
C MET A 130 -14.35 14.41 5.05
N SER A 131 -14.98 14.50 3.88
CA SER A 131 -15.46 15.76 3.29
C SER A 131 -16.59 16.37 4.11
N ALA A 132 -17.56 15.56 4.57
CA ALA A 132 -18.65 16.02 5.42
C ALA A 132 -18.14 16.59 6.75
N ARG A 133 -17.05 16.05 7.29
CA ARG A 133 -16.41 16.53 8.53
C ARG A 133 -15.45 17.70 8.29
N GLY A 134 -15.04 17.93 7.05
CA GLY A 134 -14.05 18.94 6.69
C GLY A 134 -12.62 18.61 7.14
N SER A 135 -12.28 17.31 7.34
CA SER A 135 -10.94 16.88 7.70
C SER A 135 -10.74 15.40 7.38
N GLY A 136 -9.52 15.03 7.02
CA GLY A 136 -9.15 13.64 6.79
C GLY A 136 -7.86 13.52 5.99
N HIS A 137 -7.27 12.32 5.97
CA HIS A 137 -6.09 12.02 5.19
C HIS A 137 -6.17 10.60 4.63
N ILE A 138 -6.16 10.46 3.32
CA ILE A 138 -6.07 9.16 2.64
C ILE A 138 -4.63 8.92 2.22
N VAL A 139 -4.09 7.76 2.59
CA VAL A 139 -2.75 7.31 2.21
C VAL A 139 -2.89 6.06 1.33
N ASN A 140 -2.52 6.16 0.07
CA ASN A 140 -2.53 5.04 -0.86
C ASN A 140 -1.13 4.43 -0.99
N MET A 141 -1.03 3.11 -0.74
CA MET A 141 0.22 2.36 -0.89
C MET A 141 0.41 1.99 -2.37
N ALA A 142 1.23 2.77 -3.05
CA ALA A 142 1.69 2.47 -4.41
C ALA A 142 3.01 1.67 -4.38
N SER A 143 3.92 1.99 -5.27
CA SER A 143 5.28 1.45 -5.40
C SER A 143 6.07 2.31 -6.38
N THR A 144 7.38 2.22 -6.39
CA THR A 144 8.20 2.71 -7.50
C THR A 144 7.79 2.06 -8.84
N ALA A 145 7.17 0.87 -8.79
CA ALA A 145 6.54 0.23 -9.95
C ALA A 145 5.33 1.02 -10.51
N GLY A 146 4.80 2.01 -9.79
CA GLY A 146 3.82 2.97 -10.28
C GLY A 146 4.41 4.13 -11.09
N ARG A 147 5.73 4.20 -11.21
CA ARG A 147 6.46 5.21 -12.01
C ARG A 147 7.36 4.60 -13.08
N GLY A 148 7.49 3.28 -13.13
CA GLY A 148 8.24 2.55 -14.12
C GLY A 148 7.77 1.11 -14.23
N GLY A 149 7.79 0.54 -15.44
CA GLY A 149 7.48 -0.87 -15.64
C GLY A 149 8.68 -1.74 -15.29
N PHE A 150 8.41 -2.89 -14.67
CA PHE A 150 9.43 -3.89 -14.34
C PHE A 150 9.10 -5.20 -15.04
N ALA A 151 10.11 -5.78 -15.72
CA ALA A 151 9.98 -7.10 -16.32
C ALA A 151 9.68 -8.15 -15.24
N GLY A 152 8.76 -9.07 -15.52
CA GLY A 152 8.29 -10.05 -14.55
C GLY A 152 7.23 -9.56 -13.57
N ALA A 153 6.75 -8.30 -13.71
CA ALA A 153 5.70 -7.73 -12.88
C ALA A 153 4.82 -6.76 -13.70
N ALA A 154 4.41 -7.18 -14.90
CA ALA A 154 3.69 -6.32 -15.83
C ALA A 154 2.34 -5.88 -15.27
N THR A 155 1.48 -6.82 -14.88
CA THR A 155 0.16 -6.55 -14.29
C THR A 155 0.29 -5.75 -13.01
N TYR A 156 1.19 -6.15 -12.11
CA TYR A 156 1.45 -5.40 -10.87
C TYR A 156 1.86 -3.95 -11.14
N SER A 157 2.82 -3.72 -12.07
CA SER A 157 3.23 -2.37 -12.45
C SER A 157 2.06 -1.55 -12.99
N GLY A 158 1.22 -2.15 -13.83
CA GLY A 158 -0.01 -1.52 -14.32
C GLY A 158 -0.94 -1.10 -13.19
N THR A 159 -1.18 -1.98 -12.20
CA THR A 159 -2.03 -1.65 -11.04
C THR A 159 -1.45 -0.51 -10.21
N LYS A 160 -0.12 -0.46 -10.01
CA LYS A 160 0.52 0.60 -9.24
C LYS A 160 0.60 1.94 -9.99
N HIS A 161 0.69 1.94 -11.32
CA HIS A 161 0.49 3.15 -12.14
C HIS A 161 -0.94 3.68 -11.99
N PHE A 162 -1.94 2.79 -11.99
CA PHE A 162 -3.33 3.19 -11.73
C PHE A 162 -3.47 3.89 -10.38
N VAL A 163 -2.93 3.32 -9.30
CA VAL A 163 -3.01 3.91 -7.96
C VAL A 163 -2.41 5.32 -7.93
N VAL A 164 -1.26 5.53 -8.58
CA VAL A 164 -0.64 6.86 -8.67
C VAL A 164 -1.52 7.83 -9.44
N GLY A 165 -1.97 7.46 -10.64
CA GLY A 165 -2.80 8.33 -11.49
C GLY A 165 -4.16 8.66 -10.86
N ALA A 166 -4.84 7.66 -10.27
CA ALA A 166 -6.10 7.88 -9.56
C ALA A 166 -5.92 8.79 -8.34
N SER A 167 -4.85 8.59 -7.57
CA SER A 167 -4.54 9.46 -6.42
C SER A 167 -4.25 10.91 -6.85
N GLU A 168 -3.57 11.09 -7.97
CA GLU A 168 -3.31 12.42 -8.53
C GLU A 168 -4.60 13.11 -8.99
N ALA A 169 -5.48 12.38 -9.70
CA ALA A 169 -6.78 12.91 -10.13
C ALA A 169 -7.64 13.34 -8.93
N VAL A 170 -7.78 12.48 -7.92
CA VAL A 170 -8.53 12.80 -6.69
C VAL A 170 -7.90 13.98 -5.95
N ARG A 171 -6.58 14.10 -5.92
CA ARG A 171 -5.91 15.27 -5.33
C ARG A 171 -6.32 16.58 -6.02
N PHE A 172 -6.51 16.58 -7.34
CA PHE A 172 -7.02 17.76 -8.04
C PHE A 172 -8.48 18.05 -7.71
N GLU A 173 -9.31 17.03 -7.55
CA GLU A 173 -10.70 17.18 -7.09
C GLU A 173 -10.75 17.79 -5.68
N LEU A 174 -9.83 17.43 -4.82
CA LEU A 174 -9.72 17.90 -3.43
C LEU A 174 -9.02 19.27 -3.27
N ARG A 175 -8.67 19.97 -4.37
CA ARG A 175 -7.88 21.21 -4.31
C ARG A 175 -8.45 22.29 -3.37
N THR A 176 -9.75 22.33 -3.21
CA THR A 176 -10.46 23.28 -2.32
C THR A 176 -10.97 22.61 -1.04
N SER A 177 -10.69 21.32 -0.84
CA SER A 177 -11.04 20.55 0.33
C SER A 177 -9.89 20.53 1.34
N PRO A 178 -10.17 20.51 2.64
CA PRO A 178 -9.15 20.29 3.67
C PRO A 178 -8.73 18.81 3.79
N VAL A 179 -9.35 17.90 3.02
CA VAL A 179 -8.97 16.47 2.98
C VAL A 179 -7.68 16.31 2.18
N GLU A 180 -6.74 15.59 2.75
CA GLU A 180 -5.44 15.31 2.12
C GLU A 180 -5.41 13.91 1.48
N ILE A 181 -4.61 13.78 0.42
CA ILE A 181 -4.28 12.49 -0.17
C ILE A 181 -2.78 12.37 -0.37
N SER A 182 -2.21 11.22 -0.05
CA SER A 182 -0.78 10.91 -0.22
C SER A 182 -0.60 9.56 -0.89
N CYS A 183 0.44 9.45 -1.69
CA CYS A 183 0.83 8.25 -2.40
C CYS A 183 2.23 7.83 -1.94
N ILE A 184 2.34 6.71 -1.23
CA ILE A 184 3.61 6.18 -0.74
C ILE A 184 4.16 5.21 -1.79
N MET A 185 5.39 5.44 -2.21
CA MET A 185 6.06 4.69 -3.29
C MET A 185 7.34 4.04 -2.78
N PRO A 186 7.25 2.89 -2.09
CA PRO A 186 8.43 2.15 -1.67
C PRO A 186 9.11 1.45 -2.85
N VAL A 187 10.42 1.22 -2.71
CA VAL A 187 11.15 0.19 -3.46
C VAL A 187 10.78 -1.19 -2.91
N ILE A 188 11.55 -2.22 -3.24
CA ILE A 188 11.33 -3.58 -2.72
C ILE A 188 11.46 -3.57 -1.19
N VAL A 189 10.45 -4.10 -0.51
CA VAL A 189 10.37 -4.21 0.95
C VAL A 189 10.45 -5.68 1.33
N ASN A 190 11.19 -6.00 2.38
CA ASN A 190 11.37 -7.35 2.91
C ASN A 190 10.08 -7.86 3.55
N THR A 191 9.18 -8.36 2.72
CA THR A 191 7.88 -8.90 3.10
C THR A 191 7.61 -10.18 2.30
N GLU A 192 6.61 -10.94 2.71
CA GLU A 192 6.16 -12.12 1.97
C GLU A 192 5.77 -11.79 0.51
N LEU A 193 5.20 -10.61 0.28
CA LEU A 193 4.86 -10.12 -1.07
C LEU A 193 6.08 -10.06 -2.00
N ALA A 194 7.26 -9.73 -1.47
CA ALA A 194 8.52 -9.67 -2.21
C ALA A 194 9.39 -10.93 -2.04
N ALA A 195 8.86 -12.01 -1.44
CA ALA A 195 9.58 -13.27 -1.30
C ALA A 195 10.09 -13.77 -2.66
N GLY A 196 11.28 -14.33 -2.70
CA GLY A 196 11.88 -14.86 -3.93
C GLY A 196 12.34 -13.83 -4.95
N SER A 197 12.11 -12.52 -4.74
CA SER A 197 12.61 -11.48 -5.65
C SER A 197 14.10 -11.21 -5.42
N SER A 198 14.85 -10.95 -6.50
CA SER A 198 16.26 -10.55 -6.43
C SER A 198 16.42 -9.06 -6.06
N ASN A 199 17.65 -8.63 -5.77
CA ASN A 199 17.94 -7.21 -5.50
C ASN A 199 18.41 -6.51 -6.77
N ALA A 200 17.91 -5.29 -7.01
CA ALA A 200 18.55 -4.40 -7.98
C ALA A 200 19.93 -3.95 -7.43
N ARG A 201 20.86 -3.72 -8.33
CA ARG A 201 22.21 -3.26 -7.94
C ARG A 201 22.10 -1.89 -7.27
N PHE A 202 22.73 -1.72 -6.12
CA PHE A 202 22.73 -0.48 -5.31
C PHE A 202 21.36 -0.08 -4.70
N VAL A 203 20.34 -0.94 -4.78
CA VAL A 203 19.06 -0.72 -4.11
C VAL A 203 18.87 -1.84 -3.09
N ALA A 204 19.10 -1.54 -1.82
CA ALA A 204 18.85 -2.48 -0.74
C ALA A 204 17.33 -2.68 -0.55
N LYS A 205 16.92 -3.90 -0.20
CA LYS A 205 15.56 -4.14 0.30
C LYS A 205 15.36 -3.32 1.58
N LEU A 206 14.20 -2.72 1.68
CA LEU A 206 13.78 -2.01 2.89
C LEU A 206 13.12 -2.97 3.87
N GLU A 207 13.18 -2.64 5.16
CA GLU A 207 12.32 -3.27 6.13
C GLU A 207 10.93 -2.57 6.16
N PRO A 208 9.86 -3.30 6.52
CA PRO A 208 8.51 -2.73 6.61
C PRO A 208 8.43 -1.47 7.48
N GLU A 209 9.24 -1.39 8.52
CA GLU A 209 9.34 -0.27 9.45
C GLU A 209 9.78 1.03 8.76
N ASN A 210 10.65 0.94 7.76
CA ASN A 210 11.08 2.13 6.99
C ASN A 210 9.90 2.77 6.24
N VAL A 211 8.97 1.94 5.73
CA VAL A 211 7.75 2.42 5.06
C VAL A 211 6.76 2.96 6.09
N ALA A 212 6.58 2.26 7.21
CA ALA A 212 5.73 2.67 8.30
C ALA A 212 6.12 4.05 8.86
N ASP A 213 7.41 4.28 9.08
CA ASP A 213 7.94 5.58 9.52
C ASP A 213 7.70 6.68 8.48
N ALA A 214 7.78 6.34 7.19
CA ALA A 214 7.46 7.28 6.12
C ALA A 214 5.96 7.63 6.11
N VAL A 215 5.06 6.66 6.36
CA VAL A 215 3.62 6.91 6.51
C VAL A 215 3.37 7.87 7.68
N VAL A 216 3.84 7.57 8.89
CA VAL A 216 3.64 8.43 10.07
C VAL A 216 4.23 9.84 9.86
N ARG A 217 5.40 9.93 9.23
CA ARG A 217 5.98 11.23 8.87
C ARG A 217 5.10 11.99 7.88
N THR A 218 4.48 11.28 6.92
CA THR A 218 3.57 11.88 5.94
C THR A 218 2.27 12.34 6.58
N LEU A 219 1.76 11.64 7.58
CA LEU A 219 0.60 12.09 8.35
C LEU A 219 0.90 13.39 9.12
N ARG A 220 2.11 13.52 9.69
CA ARG A 220 2.55 14.74 10.37
C ARG A 220 2.83 15.90 9.43
N PHE A 221 3.39 15.61 8.26
CA PHE A 221 3.79 16.59 7.25
C PHE A 221 3.27 16.16 5.87
N PRO A 222 2.00 16.41 5.54
CA PRO A 222 1.37 15.92 4.33
C PRO A 222 2.13 16.29 3.05
N ARG A 223 2.36 15.29 2.21
CA ARG A 223 2.95 15.39 0.88
C ARG A 223 2.24 14.43 -0.04
N PHE A 224 2.03 14.81 -1.28
CA PHE A 224 1.37 13.93 -2.24
C PHE A 224 2.23 12.73 -2.57
N GLU A 225 3.44 12.93 -3.08
CA GLU A 225 4.37 11.87 -3.46
C GLU A 225 5.44 11.65 -2.39
N VAL A 226 5.55 10.39 -1.94
CA VAL A 226 6.51 10.00 -0.92
C VAL A 226 7.25 8.76 -1.36
N PHE A 227 8.45 8.92 -1.89
CA PHE A 227 9.34 7.81 -2.21
C PHE A 227 10.07 7.30 -0.96
N VAL A 228 10.16 5.99 -0.85
CA VAL A 228 10.92 5.33 0.23
C VAL A 228 11.91 4.35 -0.41
N PRO A 229 13.21 4.61 -0.29
CA PRO A 229 13.86 5.74 0.37
C PRO A 229 13.75 7.07 -0.42
N ARG A 230 13.94 8.19 0.26
CA ARG A 230 13.69 9.52 -0.31
C ARG A 230 14.53 9.86 -1.55
N TYR A 231 15.76 9.33 -1.65
CA TYR A 231 16.62 9.59 -2.82
C TYR A 231 16.05 9.03 -4.12
N MET A 232 15.13 8.05 -4.04
CA MET A 232 14.44 7.51 -5.21
C MET A 232 13.65 8.57 -5.96
N SER A 233 13.14 9.60 -5.28
CA SER A 233 12.46 10.72 -5.95
C SER A 233 13.36 11.36 -6.99
N ALA A 234 14.57 11.76 -6.62
CA ALA A 234 15.52 12.38 -7.55
C ALA A 234 15.92 11.43 -8.68
N MET A 235 16.17 10.15 -8.34
CA MET A 235 16.54 9.13 -9.33
C MET A 235 15.43 8.88 -10.35
N MET A 236 14.18 8.75 -9.91
CA MET A 236 13.04 8.53 -10.81
C MET A 236 12.74 9.77 -11.66
N THR A 237 12.85 10.98 -11.09
CA THR A 237 12.72 12.24 -11.85
C THR A 237 13.82 12.36 -12.91
N PHE A 238 15.06 12.05 -12.55
CA PHE A 238 16.18 12.04 -13.52
C PHE A 238 15.94 11.02 -14.63
N ALA A 239 15.55 9.80 -14.29
CA ALA A 239 15.25 8.76 -15.28
C ALA A 239 14.10 9.17 -16.21
N ALA A 240 13.09 9.89 -15.74
CA ALA A 240 11.93 10.31 -16.52
C ALA A 240 12.30 11.30 -17.65
N VAL A 241 13.32 12.13 -17.47
CA VAL A 241 13.78 13.10 -18.49
C VAL A 241 14.79 12.52 -19.48
N LEU A 242 15.31 11.31 -19.23
CA LEU A 242 16.21 10.65 -20.16
C LEU A 242 15.47 10.14 -21.41
N PRO A 243 16.08 10.24 -22.59
CA PRO A 243 15.61 9.53 -23.78
C PRO A 243 15.46 8.03 -23.50
N ARG A 244 14.47 7.40 -24.11
CA ARG A 244 14.15 5.98 -23.88
C ARG A 244 15.35 5.03 -23.94
N PRO A 245 16.24 5.08 -24.95
CA PRO A 245 17.40 4.19 -25.01
C PRO A 245 18.35 4.36 -23.83
N ALA A 246 18.58 5.60 -23.36
CA ALA A 246 19.42 5.89 -22.21
C ALA A 246 18.81 5.36 -20.90
N ARG A 247 17.48 5.52 -20.73
CA ARG A 247 16.74 4.98 -19.59
C ARG A 247 16.79 3.46 -19.55
N GLU A 248 16.61 2.79 -20.69
CA GLU A 248 16.70 1.33 -20.80
C GLU A 248 18.13 0.84 -20.55
N GLY A 249 19.14 1.57 -21.03
CA GLY A 249 20.55 1.32 -20.73
C GLY A 249 20.86 1.42 -19.23
N LEU A 250 20.34 2.45 -18.57
CA LEU A 250 20.48 2.63 -17.13
C LEU A 250 19.79 1.48 -16.35
N ALA A 251 18.57 1.11 -16.73
CA ALA A 251 17.84 0.00 -16.08
C ALA A 251 18.63 -1.32 -16.19
N ARG A 252 19.22 -1.62 -17.35
CA ARG A 252 20.09 -2.81 -17.55
C ARG A 252 21.36 -2.73 -16.70
N ALA A 253 22.05 -1.58 -16.66
CA ALA A 253 23.25 -1.38 -15.86
C ALA A 253 22.99 -1.58 -14.36
N LEU A 254 21.80 -1.19 -13.88
CA LEU A 254 21.34 -1.38 -12.51
C LEU A 254 20.70 -2.76 -12.26
N LYS A 255 20.60 -3.62 -13.28
CA LYS A 255 19.88 -4.91 -13.23
C LYS A 255 18.43 -4.78 -12.76
N ALA A 256 17.81 -3.61 -12.95
CA ALA A 256 16.43 -3.36 -12.55
C ALA A 256 15.43 -4.15 -13.42
N ASP A 257 15.82 -4.54 -14.63
CA ASP A 257 15.06 -5.38 -15.56
C ASP A 257 15.03 -6.87 -15.17
N GLN A 258 15.87 -7.31 -14.22
CA GLN A 258 15.97 -8.71 -13.80
C GLN A 258 15.38 -9.00 -12.43
N VAL A 259 15.03 -7.97 -11.67
CA VAL A 259 14.62 -8.04 -10.27
C VAL A 259 13.48 -9.03 -10.01
N PHE A 260 12.51 -9.10 -10.92
CA PHE A 260 11.35 -9.97 -10.81
C PHE A 260 11.32 -11.12 -11.84
N MET A 261 12.29 -11.14 -12.76
CA MET A 261 12.43 -12.25 -13.72
C MET A 261 13.17 -13.44 -13.12
N THR A 262 14.16 -13.19 -12.26
CA THR A 262 14.87 -14.21 -11.48
C THR A 262 14.17 -14.40 -10.14
N ARG A 263 13.27 -15.37 -10.06
CA ARG A 263 12.48 -15.65 -8.84
C ARG A 263 12.82 -17.02 -8.25
N ASP A 264 12.70 -17.13 -6.94
CA ASP A 264 12.70 -18.41 -6.24
C ASP A 264 11.26 -18.85 -6.01
N ASP A 265 10.79 -19.79 -6.83
CA ASP A 265 9.41 -20.30 -6.79
C ASP A 265 9.11 -21.06 -5.49
N ALA A 266 10.11 -21.68 -4.87
CA ALA A 266 9.93 -22.38 -3.60
C ALA A 266 9.62 -21.38 -2.47
N ALA A 267 10.37 -20.29 -2.41
CA ALA A 267 10.15 -19.22 -1.42
C ALA A 267 8.82 -18.48 -1.61
N ARG A 268 8.26 -18.48 -2.84
CA ARG A 268 6.99 -17.81 -3.14
C ARG A 268 5.76 -18.69 -2.98
N ARG A 269 5.90 -20.01 -3.03
CA ARG A 269 4.76 -20.95 -3.11
C ARG A 269 3.69 -20.67 -2.04
N GLU A 270 4.08 -20.50 -0.80
CA GLU A 270 3.15 -20.24 0.30
C GLU A 270 2.41 -18.90 0.14
N TYR A 271 3.14 -17.85 -0.28
CA TYR A 271 2.55 -16.55 -0.57
C TYR A 271 1.56 -16.62 -1.75
N GLU A 272 1.93 -17.29 -2.84
CA GLU A 272 1.08 -17.40 -4.04
C GLU A 272 -0.18 -18.20 -3.77
N LEU A 273 -0.10 -19.30 -3.02
CA LEU A 273 -1.28 -20.05 -2.58
C LEU A 273 -2.23 -19.19 -1.74
N ARG A 274 -1.70 -18.32 -0.89
CA ARG A 274 -2.50 -17.38 -0.10
C ARG A 274 -3.12 -16.28 -0.97
N ALA A 275 -2.34 -15.69 -1.87
CA ALA A 275 -2.79 -14.63 -2.76
C ALA A 275 -3.85 -15.11 -3.77
N ALA A 276 -3.82 -16.38 -4.14
CA ALA A 276 -4.80 -17.02 -5.03
C ALA A 276 -6.14 -17.34 -4.33
N ARG A 277 -6.17 -17.45 -3.00
CA ARG A 277 -7.42 -17.72 -2.27
C ARG A 277 -8.31 -16.49 -2.34
N SER A 278 -9.43 -16.63 -3.02
CA SER A 278 -10.57 -15.76 -2.88
C SER A 278 -11.41 -16.27 -1.70
N ASP A 279 -11.86 -15.35 -0.85
CA ASP A 279 -13.02 -15.57 -0.02
C ASP A 279 -12.96 -16.73 1.00
N GLY A 280 -12.32 -16.49 2.16
CA GLY A 280 -12.70 -17.16 3.41
C GLY A 280 -12.87 -18.70 3.41
N GLU A 281 -12.46 -19.42 2.36
CA GLU A 281 -12.48 -20.86 2.38
C GLU A 281 -11.43 -21.39 3.37
N PRO A 282 -11.85 -22.21 4.37
CA PRO A 282 -10.93 -22.84 5.29
C PRO A 282 -9.97 -23.77 4.54
N PRO A 283 -8.77 -24.05 5.07
CA PRO A 283 -7.85 -25.02 4.49
C PRO A 283 -8.53 -26.38 4.40
N ALA A 284 -8.45 -26.98 3.20
CA ALA A 284 -8.87 -28.37 2.98
C ALA A 284 -7.99 -29.33 3.76
#